data_27ffc21d2d79844f097d49012f8f79eb
#
_entry.id   27ffc21d2d79844f097d49012f8f79eb
#
_cell.length_a   1.000
_cell.length_b   1.000
_cell.length_c   1.000
_cell.angle_alpha   90.00
_cell.angle_beta   90.00
_cell.angle_gamma   90.00
#
_symmetry.space_group_name_H-M   'P 1'
#
loop_
_entity.id
_entity.type
_entity.pdbx_description
1 polymer ?
#
loop_
_entity_poly.entity_id
_entity_poly.type
_entity_poly.pdbx_seq_one_letter_code
_entity_poly.pdbx_strand_id
1 'polypeptide(L)'
;MKFGILKVLFFVFFMSEFLQGQSLINDEILQKLKLFKADSSYFINALAYASEDNFMKTNIYAPFGLKECYLHEDLRENLDKLAQILQEKRLKIVFYDCFRPNSAQKIAWQKVSDERFVANPYKSGSNHSRAIAVDVGLANLKSEILPMPTSFDDFTARARSNFACDENEKEKCQNRELLKKIMQKAGFKVIKTEWWHFEADFKGLNKKQIKQKYPILDVK
;
A
#
# COMPACT_ATOMS: atom_id res chain seq x y z
N MET A 1 59.87 49.83 17.56
CA MET A 1 59.35 48.95 16.49
C MET A 1 58.41 47.93 17.09
N LYS A 2 57.13 48.12 16.93
CA LYS A 2 56.11 47.15 17.43
C LYS A 2 55.53 46.40 16.19
N PHE A 3 55.81 45.10 16.12
CA PHE A 3 55.19 44.22 15.07
C PHE A 3 53.80 43.85 15.54
N GLY A 4 52.81 44.28 14.77
CA GLY A 4 51.42 43.85 14.92
C GLY A 4 51.20 42.48 14.24
N ILE A 5 50.72 41.52 15.00
CA ILE A 5 50.31 40.18 14.49
C ILE A 5 48.89 40.27 13.96
N LEU A 6 48.75 40.13 12.64
CA LEU A 6 47.46 40.05 11.94
C LEU A 6 46.90 38.65 12.15
N LYS A 7 45.87 38.53 12.98
CA LYS A 7 45.09 37.29 13.11
C LYS A 7 44.12 37.16 11.93
N VAL A 8 44.43 36.25 11.01
CA VAL A 8 43.50 35.83 9.98
C VAL A 8 42.52 34.83 10.58
N LEU A 9 41.27 35.24 10.76
CA LEU A 9 40.17 34.34 11.12
C LEU A 9 39.72 33.58 9.85
N PHE A 10 40.02 32.30 9.79
CA PHE A 10 39.42 31.41 8.85
C PHE A 10 37.98 31.10 9.30
N PHE A 11 37.00 31.71 8.63
CA PHE A 11 35.59 31.29 8.73
C PHE A 11 35.40 30.02 7.91
N VAL A 12 35.40 28.88 8.58
CA VAL A 12 35.00 27.61 7.97
C VAL A 12 33.49 27.64 7.91
N PHE A 13 32.94 27.93 6.73
CA PHE A 13 31.53 27.75 6.41
C PHE A 13 31.27 26.24 6.35
N PHE A 14 30.76 25.67 7.43
CA PHE A 14 30.11 24.35 7.35
C PHE A 14 28.82 24.52 6.57
N MET A 15 28.89 24.31 5.26
CA MET A 15 27.69 23.97 4.48
C MET A 15 27.22 22.59 4.96
N SER A 16 26.26 22.59 5.88
CA SER A 16 25.44 21.43 6.11
C SER A 16 24.57 21.24 4.85
N GLU A 17 25.06 20.47 3.88
CA GLU A 17 24.21 19.91 2.86
C GLU A 17 23.14 19.08 3.57
N PHE A 18 21.95 19.65 3.66
CA PHE A 18 20.75 18.88 3.91
C PHE A 18 20.66 17.90 2.73
N LEU A 19 21.19 16.70 2.94
CA LEU A 19 20.81 15.54 2.13
C LEU A 19 19.30 15.32 2.36
N GLN A 20 18.47 16.04 1.62
CA GLN A 20 17.09 15.63 1.37
C GLN A 20 17.22 14.25 0.74
N GLY A 21 16.91 13.19 1.53
CA GLY A 21 16.99 11.83 1.06
C GLY A 21 16.19 11.70 -0.23
N GLN A 22 16.90 11.55 -1.34
CA GLN A 22 16.26 11.27 -2.64
C GLN A 22 15.39 10.04 -2.47
N SER A 23 14.12 10.15 -2.87
CA SER A 23 13.24 8.99 -2.93
C SER A 23 13.91 7.91 -3.77
N LEU A 24 14.03 6.69 -3.22
CA LEU A 24 14.51 5.54 -4.00
C LEU A 24 13.52 5.15 -5.09
N ILE A 25 12.25 5.53 -4.96
CA ILE A 25 11.23 5.36 -5.99
C ILE A 25 11.33 6.52 -6.98
N ASN A 26 11.78 6.24 -8.19
CA ASN A 26 11.86 7.14 -9.33
C ASN A 26 11.43 6.41 -10.62
N ASP A 27 11.32 7.14 -11.73
CA ASP A 27 10.82 6.58 -12.99
C ASP A 27 11.66 5.39 -13.49
N GLU A 28 12.99 5.42 -13.32
CA GLU A 28 13.87 4.33 -13.70
C GLU A 28 13.57 3.05 -12.91
N ILE A 29 13.40 3.17 -11.59
CA ILE A 29 13.03 2.06 -10.71
C ILE A 29 11.62 1.55 -11.04
N LEU A 30 10.66 2.45 -11.27
CA LEU A 30 9.30 2.06 -11.65
C LEU A 30 9.30 1.26 -12.95
N GLN A 31 10.02 1.72 -13.98
CA GLN A 31 10.15 1.02 -15.25
C GLN A 31 10.84 -0.34 -15.09
N LYS A 32 11.97 -0.40 -14.38
CA LYS A 32 12.71 -1.63 -14.10
C LYS A 32 11.87 -2.68 -13.37
N LEU A 33 11.05 -2.27 -12.42
CA LEU A 33 10.18 -3.13 -11.63
C LEU A 33 8.82 -3.36 -12.28
N LYS A 34 8.56 -2.76 -13.46
CA LYS A 34 7.28 -2.82 -14.17
C LYS A 34 6.11 -2.32 -13.32
N LEU A 35 6.34 -1.23 -12.61
CA LEU A 35 5.35 -0.60 -11.75
C LEU A 35 4.76 0.65 -12.41
N PHE A 36 3.50 0.92 -12.10
CA PHE A 36 2.86 2.18 -12.46
C PHE A 36 2.09 2.76 -11.27
N LYS A 37 1.96 4.07 -11.24
CA LYS A 37 1.17 4.77 -10.24
C LYS A 37 -0.32 4.54 -10.50
N ALA A 38 -1.07 4.14 -9.48
CA ALA A 38 -2.52 4.11 -9.53
C ALA A 38 -3.06 5.54 -9.42
N ASP A 39 -3.54 6.09 -10.52
CA ASP A 39 -4.02 7.47 -10.60
C ASP A 39 -5.40 7.55 -11.26
N SER A 40 -6.33 8.20 -10.57
CA SER A 40 -7.69 8.49 -11.04
C SER A 40 -8.35 9.49 -10.09
N SER A 41 -9.28 10.30 -10.58
CA SER A 41 -10.12 11.17 -9.73
C SER A 41 -11.01 10.37 -8.75
N TYR A 42 -11.16 9.07 -8.97
CA TYR A 42 -11.90 8.14 -8.11
C TYR A 42 -11.01 7.37 -7.12
N PHE A 43 -9.70 7.66 -7.07
CA PHE A 43 -8.75 7.03 -6.18
C PHE A 43 -8.27 8.00 -5.10
N ILE A 44 -8.25 7.53 -3.86
CA ILE A 44 -7.70 8.26 -2.71
C ILE A 44 -6.48 7.48 -2.24
N ASN A 45 -5.33 8.13 -2.24
CA ASN A 45 -4.10 7.56 -1.73
C ASN A 45 -3.99 7.87 -0.23
N ALA A 46 -4.11 6.86 0.62
CA ALA A 46 -4.06 6.96 2.08
C ALA A 46 -3.23 5.82 2.68
N LEU A 47 -1.99 5.64 2.15
CA LEU A 47 -1.11 4.54 2.55
C LEU A 47 -0.83 4.59 4.05
N ALA A 48 -1.38 3.63 4.79
CA ALA A 48 -1.29 3.57 6.25
C ALA A 48 0.16 3.43 6.73
N TYR A 49 0.98 2.72 5.98
CA TYR A 49 2.37 2.45 6.34
C TYR A 49 3.35 3.54 5.91
N ALA A 50 2.87 4.62 5.30
CA ALA A 50 3.61 5.84 5.01
C ALA A 50 3.62 6.84 6.19
N SER A 51 3.07 6.48 7.33
CA SER A 51 3.08 7.22 8.59
C SER A 51 3.31 6.27 9.77
N GLU A 52 3.41 6.80 10.98
CA GLU A 52 3.47 6.00 12.21
C GLU A 52 2.08 5.67 12.75
N ASP A 53 1.02 6.21 12.16
CA ASP A 53 -0.37 5.92 12.56
C ASP A 53 -0.85 4.61 11.91
N ASN A 54 -0.26 3.51 12.34
CA ASN A 54 -0.60 2.14 11.96
C ASN A 54 -0.32 1.19 13.14
N PHE A 55 -0.72 -0.07 13.02
CA PHE A 55 -0.59 -1.05 14.11
C PHE A 55 0.86 -1.34 14.53
N MET A 56 1.84 -1.11 13.66
CA MET A 56 3.27 -1.29 13.94
C MET A 56 3.91 -0.06 14.59
N LYS A 57 3.21 1.10 14.65
CA LYS A 57 3.72 2.40 15.11
C LYS A 57 5.05 2.77 14.44
N THR A 58 5.14 2.52 13.14
CA THR A 58 6.38 2.69 12.36
C THR A 58 6.04 3.02 10.91
N ASN A 59 6.64 4.09 10.39
CA ASN A 59 6.63 4.37 8.95
C ASN A 59 7.63 3.46 8.23
N ILE A 60 7.18 2.31 7.73
CA ILE A 60 8.04 1.35 7.04
C ILE A 60 8.37 1.77 5.60
N TYR A 61 7.71 2.81 5.06
CA TYR A 61 7.92 3.32 3.71
C TYR A 61 8.88 4.51 3.64
N ALA A 62 9.17 5.16 4.78
CA ALA A 62 10.09 6.29 4.84
C ALA A 62 11.46 6.02 4.20
N PRO A 63 12.14 4.86 4.44
CA PRO A 63 13.46 4.58 3.85
C PRO A 63 13.45 4.52 2.32
N PHE A 64 12.29 4.34 1.69
CA PHE A 64 12.15 4.19 0.24
C PHE A 64 11.56 5.43 -0.42
N GLY A 65 11.11 6.42 0.37
CA GLY A 65 10.37 7.58 -0.12
C GLY A 65 9.03 7.21 -0.78
N LEU A 66 8.45 6.04 -0.41
CA LEU A 66 7.21 5.54 -1.01
C LEU A 66 6.02 6.26 -0.37
N LYS A 67 5.31 7.05 -1.19
CA LYS A 67 4.17 7.86 -0.76
C LYS A 67 2.93 7.65 -1.64
N GLU A 68 3.06 6.90 -2.72
CA GLU A 68 2.02 6.69 -3.71
C GLU A 68 1.71 5.21 -3.87
N CYS A 69 0.49 4.92 -4.30
CA CYS A 69 0.09 3.55 -4.64
C CYS A 69 0.68 3.16 -5.99
N TYR A 70 1.59 2.19 -5.99
CA TYR A 70 2.13 1.59 -7.20
C TYR A 70 1.67 0.14 -7.32
N LEU A 71 1.41 -0.31 -8.56
CA LEU A 71 1.01 -1.67 -8.87
C LEU A 71 1.76 -2.17 -10.11
N HIS A 72 1.78 -3.49 -10.31
CA HIS A 72 2.37 -4.10 -11.50
C HIS A 72 1.61 -3.67 -12.76
N GLU A 73 2.33 -3.38 -13.85
CA GLU A 73 1.77 -2.85 -15.11
C GLU A 73 0.64 -3.72 -15.70
N ASP A 74 0.67 -5.05 -15.49
CA ASP A 74 -0.39 -5.96 -15.90
C ASP A 74 -1.76 -5.67 -15.26
N LEU A 75 -1.83 -4.80 -14.24
CA LEU A 75 -3.07 -4.41 -13.57
C LEU A 75 -3.69 -3.10 -14.09
N ARG A 76 -3.14 -2.49 -15.15
CA ARG A 76 -3.70 -1.25 -15.72
C ARG A 76 -5.16 -1.40 -16.09
N GLU A 77 -5.50 -2.42 -16.86
CA GLU A 77 -6.88 -2.70 -17.28
C GLU A 77 -7.83 -2.93 -16.09
N ASN A 78 -7.33 -3.57 -15.02
CA ASN A 78 -8.11 -3.76 -13.80
C ASN A 78 -8.44 -2.43 -13.14
N LEU A 79 -7.46 -1.48 -13.07
CA LEU A 79 -7.67 -0.18 -12.47
C LEU A 79 -8.54 0.72 -13.35
N ASP A 80 -8.40 0.68 -14.66
CA ASP A 80 -9.26 1.41 -15.58
C ASP A 80 -10.72 0.96 -15.42
N LYS A 81 -10.95 -0.35 -15.37
CA LYS A 81 -12.26 -0.93 -15.11
C LYS A 81 -12.79 -0.57 -13.71
N LEU A 82 -11.92 -0.56 -12.69
CA LEU A 82 -12.27 -0.12 -11.35
C LEU A 82 -12.74 1.34 -11.35
N ALA A 83 -12.01 2.25 -12.00
CA ALA A 83 -12.36 3.65 -12.10
C ALA A 83 -13.73 3.85 -12.79
N GLN A 84 -14.02 3.12 -13.88
CA GLN A 84 -15.32 3.16 -14.56
C GLN A 84 -16.46 2.72 -13.62
N ILE A 85 -16.29 1.59 -12.91
CA ILE A 85 -17.29 1.10 -11.96
C ILE A 85 -17.55 2.11 -10.83
N LEU A 86 -16.49 2.74 -10.32
CA LEU A 86 -16.59 3.75 -9.26
C LEU A 86 -17.31 5.02 -9.76
N GLN A 87 -17.03 5.45 -10.99
CA GLN A 87 -17.75 6.55 -11.64
C GLN A 87 -19.25 6.29 -11.70
N GLU A 88 -19.65 5.13 -12.24
CA GLU A 88 -21.05 4.72 -12.33
C GLU A 88 -21.76 4.69 -10.97
N LYS A 89 -21.05 4.25 -9.93
CA LYS A 89 -21.58 4.12 -8.57
C LYS A 89 -21.48 5.39 -7.73
N ARG A 90 -20.83 6.44 -8.26
CA ARG A 90 -20.56 7.70 -7.56
C ARG A 90 -19.81 7.48 -6.23
N LEU A 91 -18.80 6.60 -6.28
CA LEU A 91 -17.95 6.21 -5.15
C LEU A 91 -16.49 6.45 -5.49
N LYS A 92 -15.64 6.40 -4.46
CA LYS A 92 -14.18 6.38 -4.56
C LYS A 92 -13.63 5.16 -3.85
N ILE A 93 -12.46 4.68 -4.29
CA ILE A 93 -11.64 3.71 -3.56
C ILE A 93 -10.59 4.44 -2.74
N VAL A 94 -10.31 3.94 -1.53
CA VAL A 94 -9.22 4.41 -0.67
C VAL A 94 -8.17 3.32 -0.66
N PHE A 95 -6.95 3.61 -1.08
CA PHE A 95 -5.82 2.69 -1.00
C PHE A 95 -5.11 2.84 0.34
N TYR A 96 -5.16 1.81 1.18
CA TYR A 96 -4.44 1.72 2.45
C TYR A 96 -3.06 1.09 2.29
N ASP A 97 -2.91 0.17 1.33
CA ASP A 97 -1.64 -0.43 0.94
C ASP A 97 -1.66 -0.91 -0.52
N CYS A 98 -0.48 -0.86 -1.16
CA CYS A 98 -0.27 -1.27 -2.54
C CYS A 98 1.05 -2.03 -2.68
N PHE A 99 1.98 -1.59 -3.55
CA PHE A 99 3.32 -2.14 -3.60
C PHE A 99 4.07 -1.89 -2.29
N ARG A 100 4.50 -2.97 -1.65
CA ARG A 100 5.33 -2.96 -0.46
C ARG A 100 6.68 -3.61 -0.78
N PRO A 101 7.77 -2.85 -0.95
CA PRO A 101 9.10 -3.41 -1.17
C PRO A 101 9.42 -4.52 -0.17
N ASN A 102 10.11 -5.57 -0.59
CA ASN A 102 10.43 -6.67 0.33
C ASN A 102 11.29 -6.22 1.51
N SER A 103 12.11 -5.19 1.34
CA SER A 103 12.85 -4.56 2.44
C SER A 103 11.91 -3.86 3.44
N ALA A 104 10.81 -3.21 2.99
CA ALA A 104 9.77 -2.71 3.87
C ALA A 104 9.03 -3.85 4.60
N GLN A 105 8.74 -4.96 3.90
CA GLN A 105 8.17 -6.17 4.50
C GLN A 105 9.08 -6.75 5.59
N LYS A 106 10.41 -6.70 5.44
CA LYS A 106 11.37 -7.11 6.48
C LYS A 106 11.32 -6.19 7.70
N ILE A 107 11.16 -4.88 7.50
CA ILE A 107 10.97 -3.92 8.61
C ILE A 107 9.68 -4.26 9.36
N ALA A 108 8.58 -4.50 8.66
CA ALA A 108 7.30 -4.93 9.27
C ALA A 108 7.48 -6.22 10.08
N TRP A 109 8.16 -7.21 9.53
CA TRP A 109 8.45 -8.48 10.20
C TRP A 109 9.32 -8.32 11.46
N GLN A 110 10.28 -7.41 11.46
CA GLN A 110 11.08 -7.10 12.65
C GLN A 110 10.22 -6.48 13.79
N LYS A 111 9.14 -5.77 13.45
CA LYS A 111 8.21 -5.19 14.42
C LYS A 111 7.19 -6.21 14.93
N VAL A 112 6.69 -7.06 14.04
CA VAL A 112 5.65 -8.04 14.34
C VAL A 112 6.00 -9.36 13.65
N SER A 113 6.75 -10.24 14.33
CA SER A 113 7.20 -11.55 13.81
C SER A 113 6.11 -12.62 13.94
N ASP A 114 4.88 -12.33 13.48
CA ASP A 114 3.74 -13.23 13.57
C ASP A 114 3.06 -13.35 12.21
N GLU A 115 3.12 -14.57 11.63
CA GLU A 115 2.56 -14.86 10.29
C GLU A 115 1.04 -14.67 10.19
N ARG A 116 0.35 -14.54 11.32
CA ARG A 116 -1.08 -14.22 11.35
C ARG A 116 -1.37 -12.79 10.91
N PHE A 117 -0.40 -11.86 11.10
CA PHE A 117 -0.53 -10.43 10.86
C PHE A 117 0.41 -9.91 9.77
N VAL A 118 1.63 -10.45 9.71
CA VAL A 118 2.65 -10.03 8.77
C VAL A 118 3.20 -11.24 8.02
N ALA A 119 3.06 -11.26 6.70
CA ALA A 119 3.62 -12.35 5.90
C ALA A 119 5.16 -12.43 6.06
N ASN A 120 5.67 -13.64 6.29
CA ASN A 120 7.11 -13.86 6.50
C ASN A 120 7.92 -13.58 5.23
N PRO A 121 8.79 -12.53 5.20
CA PRO A 121 9.55 -12.14 4.01
C PRO A 121 10.64 -13.15 3.62
N TYR A 122 11.00 -14.05 4.52
CA TYR A 122 12.02 -15.06 4.31
C TYR A 122 11.45 -16.39 3.78
N LYS A 123 10.11 -16.51 3.68
CA LYS A 123 9.41 -17.65 3.09
C LYS A 123 8.79 -17.25 1.74
N SER A 124 7.48 -17.31 1.64
CA SER A 124 6.77 -16.97 0.40
C SER A 124 6.61 -15.46 0.15
N GLY A 125 6.84 -14.65 1.17
CA GLY A 125 6.64 -13.20 1.14
C GLY A 125 5.18 -12.79 0.96
N SER A 126 4.96 -11.49 0.77
CA SER A 126 3.65 -10.89 0.56
C SER A 126 3.32 -10.73 -0.92
N ASN A 127 2.03 -10.78 -1.30
CA ASN A 127 1.58 -10.40 -2.63
C ASN A 127 1.62 -8.87 -2.86
N HIS A 128 1.65 -8.05 -1.80
CA HIS A 128 2.00 -6.63 -1.90
C HIS A 128 3.44 -6.45 -2.40
N SER A 129 4.39 -7.30 -1.97
CA SER A 129 5.78 -7.26 -2.46
C SER A 129 5.92 -7.79 -3.90
N ARG A 130 4.85 -8.25 -4.51
CA ARG A 130 4.75 -8.60 -5.95
C ARG A 130 4.00 -7.53 -6.74
N ALA A 131 3.52 -6.48 -6.07
CA ALA A 131 2.69 -5.43 -6.62
C ALA A 131 1.39 -5.93 -7.29
N ILE A 132 0.82 -7.03 -6.79
CA ILE A 132 -0.41 -7.66 -7.31
C ILE A 132 -1.53 -7.76 -6.26
N ALA A 133 -1.37 -7.11 -5.13
CA ALA A 133 -2.36 -7.00 -4.07
C ALA A 133 -2.55 -5.55 -3.64
N VAL A 134 -3.74 -5.25 -3.15
CA VAL A 134 -4.12 -3.94 -2.59
C VAL A 134 -4.95 -4.13 -1.34
N ASP A 135 -4.75 -3.24 -0.36
CA ASP A 135 -5.65 -3.06 0.76
C ASP A 135 -6.48 -1.81 0.53
N VAL A 136 -7.79 -1.95 0.54
CA VAL A 136 -8.69 -0.87 0.11
C VAL A 136 -9.93 -0.72 0.98
N GLY A 137 -10.47 0.52 0.98
CA GLY A 137 -11.78 0.87 1.51
C GLY A 137 -12.63 1.62 0.48
N LEU A 138 -13.86 1.98 0.85
CA LEU A 138 -14.75 2.81 0.05
C LEU A 138 -14.90 4.19 0.67
N ALA A 139 -15.10 5.19 -0.19
CA ALA A 139 -15.50 6.53 0.19
C ALA A 139 -16.58 7.07 -0.77
N ASN A 140 -17.34 8.07 -0.32
CA ASN A 140 -18.25 8.82 -1.19
C ASN A 140 -17.48 9.84 -2.04
N LEU A 141 -18.17 10.57 -2.92
CA LEU A 141 -17.55 11.58 -3.78
C LEU A 141 -16.93 12.77 -3.03
N LYS A 142 -17.35 13.01 -1.78
CA LYS A 142 -16.74 14.01 -0.89
C LYS A 142 -15.49 13.51 -0.19
N SER A 143 -15.06 12.28 -0.49
CA SER A 143 -13.94 11.59 0.16
C SER A 143 -14.18 11.23 1.63
N GLU A 144 -15.44 11.14 2.08
CA GLU A 144 -15.81 10.62 3.37
C GLU A 144 -15.81 9.09 3.31
N ILE A 145 -15.01 8.46 4.20
CA ILE A 145 -14.84 7.00 4.24
C ILE A 145 -16.14 6.34 4.69
N LEU A 146 -16.60 5.33 3.95
CA LEU A 146 -17.78 4.56 4.33
C LEU A 146 -17.47 3.60 5.50
N PRO A 147 -18.37 3.47 6.48
CA PRO A 147 -18.14 2.60 7.62
C PRO A 147 -18.06 1.13 7.18
N MET A 148 -17.06 0.41 7.71
CA MET A 148 -16.82 -1.01 7.50
C MET A 148 -17.00 -1.78 8.82
N PRO A 149 -17.11 -3.13 8.79
CA PRO A 149 -17.32 -3.93 10.02
C PRO A 149 -16.26 -3.72 11.09
N THR A 150 -15.03 -3.42 10.68
CA THR A 150 -13.89 -3.08 11.55
C THR A 150 -13.09 -1.93 10.93
N SER A 151 -12.17 -1.36 11.68
CA SER A 151 -11.09 -0.54 11.11
C SER A 151 -10.17 -1.39 10.22
N PHE A 152 -9.38 -0.70 9.38
CA PHE A 152 -8.25 -1.32 8.70
C PHE A 152 -7.25 -1.86 9.75
N ASP A 153 -6.59 -2.98 9.45
CA ASP A 153 -5.68 -3.68 10.38
C ASP A 153 -6.29 -4.13 11.71
N ASP A 154 -7.61 -4.31 11.78
CA ASP A 154 -8.25 -5.02 12.88
C ASP A 154 -8.11 -6.54 12.63
N PHE A 155 -7.28 -7.18 13.42
CA PHE A 155 -6.99 -8.61 13.29
C PHE A 155 -7.94 -9.53 14.06
N THR A 156 -9.12 -9.03 14.45
CA THR A 156 -10.17 -9.86 15.07
C THR A 156 -10.91 -10.71 14.04
N ALA A 157 -11.69 -11.68 14.50
CA ALA A 157 -12.54 -12.48 13.63
C ALA A 157 -13.56 -11.64 12.84
N ARG A 158 -13.91 -10.43 13.32
CA ARG A 158 -14.84 -9.50 12.68
C ARG A 158 -14.31 -8.93 11.38
N ALA A 159 -12.97 -8.88 11.20
CA ALA A 159 -12.32 -8.43 9.98
C ALA A 159 -12.48 -9.41 8.80
N ARG A 160 -12.94 -10.62 9.05
CA ARG A 160 -13.14 -11.61 7.97
C ARG A 160 -14.10 -11.10 6.90
N SER A 161 -13.75 -11.32 5.64
CA SER A 161 -14.54 -10.87 4.48
C SER A 161 -15.94 -11.49 4.38
N ASN A 162 -16.25 -12.50 5.20
CA ASN A 162 -17.53 -13.19 5.28
C ASN A 162 -18.13 -13.22 6.70
N PHE A 163 -17.63 -12.36 7.61
CA PHE A 163 -18.19 -12.28 8.96
C PHE A 163 -19.67 -11.83 8.89
N ALA A 164 -20.54 -12.53 9.63
CA ALA A 164 -21.94 -12.15 9.73
C ALA A 164 -22.09 -10.91 10.63
N CYS A 165 -22.74 -9.88 10.14
CA CYS A 165 -23.04 -8.69 10.95
C CYS A 165 -24.40 -8.85 11.66
N ASP A 166 -24.46 -8.25 12.84
CA ASP A 166 -25.70 -8.05 13.55
C ASP A 166 -26.57 -6.99 12.86
N GLU A 167 -27.87 -6.94 13.20
CA GLU A 167 -28.85 -5.97 12.65
C GLU A 167 -28.35 -4.51 12.78
N ASN A 168 -27.70 -4.17 13.90
CA ASN A 168 -27.16 -2.83 14.17
C ASN A 168 -25.95 -2.45 13.29
N GLU A 169 -25.36 -3.40 12.59
CA GLU A 169 -24.16 -3.24 11.73
C GLU A 169 -24.47 -3.48 10.26
N LYS A 170 -25.73 -3.56 9.89
CA LYS A 170 -26.20 -3.90 8.54
C LYS A 170 -25.54 -3.03 7.47
N GLU A 171 -25.45 -1.71 7.69
CA GLU A 171 -24.80 -0.77 6.76
C GLU A 171 -23.33 -1.15 6.52
N LYS A 172 -22.58 -1.42 7.58
CA LYS A 172 -21.15 -1.79 7.48
C LYS A 172 -20.94 -3.06 6.66
N CYS A 173 -21.79 -4.06 6.87
CA CYS A 173 -21.75 -5.29 6.05
C CYS A 173 -22.17 -5.02 4.61
N GLN A 174 -23.16 -4.18 4.37
CA GLN A 174 -23.56 -3.79 3.01
C GLN A 174 -22.40 -3.10 2.28
N ASN A 175 -21.67 -2.20 2.95
CA ASN A 175 -20.51 -1.51 2.40
C ASN A 175 -19.38 -2.51 2.07
N ARG A 176 -19.10 -3.46 2.98
CA ARG A 176 -18.12 -4.53 2.71
C ARG A 176 -18.52 -5.38 1.49
N GLU A 177 -19.76 -5.82 1.41
CA GLU A 177 -20.24 -6.62 0.27
C GLU A 177 -20.25 -5.78 -1.03
N LEU A 178 -20.53 -4.48 -0.94
CA LEU A 178 -20.43 -3.56 -2.08
C LEU A 178 -18.98 -3.45 -2.56
N LEU A 179 -18.03 -3.20 -1.65
CA LEU A 179 -16.59 -3.18 -1.96
C LEU A 179 -16.16 -4.47 -2.64
N LYS A 180 -16.52 -5.62 -2.07
CA LYS A 180 -16.19 -6.93 -2.62
C LYS A 180 -16.73 -7.12 -4.04
N LYS A 181 -17.99 -6.73 -4.30
CA LYS A 181 -18.60 -6.80 -5.65
C LYS A 181 -17.89 -5.87 -6.65
N ILE A 182 -17.50 -4.65 -6.23
CA ILE A 182 -16.78 -3.70 -7.06
C ILE A 182 -15.43 -4.29 -7.45
N MET A 183 -14.65 -4.73 -6.47
CA MET A 183 -13.31 -5.28 -6.69
C MET A 183 -13.34 -6.57 -7.53
N GLN A 184 -14.31 -7.46 -7.30
CA GLN A 184 -14.48 -8.67 -8.12
C GLN A 184 -14.80 -8.33 -9.57
N LYS A 185 -15.67 -7.36 -9.83
CA LYS A 185 -15.95 -6.89 -11.19
C LYS A 185 -14.73 -6.29 -11.87
N ALA A 186 -13.86 -5.63 -11.10
CA ALA A 186 -12.59 -5.08 -11.58
C ALA A 186 -11.49 -6.15 -11.77
N GLY A 187 -11.77 -7.45 -11.48
CA GLY A 187 -10.82 -8.54 -11.68
C GLY A 187 -9.90 -8.80 -10.49
N PHE A 188 -10.35 -8.46 -9.28
CA PHE A 188 -9.68 -8.81 -8.03
C PHE A 188 -10.50 -9.83 -7.24
N LYS A 189 -9.86 -10.55 -6.34
CA LYS A 189 -10.49 -11.48 -5.39
C LYS A 189 -10.11 -11.12 -3.96
N VAL A 190 -11.08 -11.14 -3.04
CA VAL A 190 -10.87 -10.94 -1.61
C VAL A 190 -10.32 -12.21 -0.97
N ILE A 191 -9.44 -12.06 0.04
CA ILE A 191 -9.07 -13.19 0.91
C ILE A 191 -10.11 -13.36 2.03
N LYS A 192 -10.11 -14.54 2.68
CA LYS A 192 -11.11 -14.83 3.72
C LYS A 192 -10.87 -14.11 5.03
N THR A 193 -9.60 -13.84 5.37
CA THR A 193 -9.17 -13.33 6.68
C THR A 193 -9.41 -11.84 6.86
N GLU A 194 -9.45 -11.07 5.76
CA GLU A 194 -9.43 -9.60 5.78
C GLU A 194 -10.40 -9.04 4.73
N TRP A 195 -11.28 -8.10 5.12
CA TRP A 195 -12.26 -7.50 4.22
C TRP A 195 -11.64 -6.49 3.25
N TRP A 196 -10.51 -5.92 3.63
CA TRP A 196 -9.80 -4.88 2.85
C TRP A 196 -8.83 -5.45 1.82
N HIS A 197 -8.32 -6.70 2.01
CA HIS A 197 -7.24 -7.26 1.19
C HIS A 197 -7.77 -7.96 -0.06
N PHE A 198 -7.31 -7.47 -1.21
CA PHE A 198 -7.66 -8.00 -2.52
C PHE A 198 -6.42 -8.33 -3.33
N GLU A 199 -6.42 -9.46 -3.97
CA GLU A 199 -5.37 -9.91 -4.89
C GLU A 199 -5.91 -9.91 -6.34
N ALA A 200 -5.05 -9.61 -7.32
CA ALA A 200 -5.40 -9.76 -8.72
C ALA A 200 -5.85 -11.20 -9.04
N ASP A 201 -6.95 -11.35 -9.77
CA ASP A 201 -7.49 -12.65 -10.17
C ASP A 201 -6.96 -13.05 -11.55
N PHE A 202 -5.76 -13.64 -11.58
CA PHE A 202 -5.15 -14.16 -12.80
C PHE A 202 -5.80 -15.50 -13.18
N LYS A 203 -6.93 -15.43 -13.88
CA LYS A 203 -7.67 -16.62 -14.34
C LYS A 203 -6.76 -17.60 -15.07
N GLY A 204 -6.85 -18.88 -14.74
CA GLY A 204 -6.08 -19.95 -15.35
C GLY A 204 -4.67 -20.15 -14.79
N LEU A 205 -4.17 -19.26 -13.92
CA LEU A 205 -2.88 -19.44 -13.26
C LEU A 205 -3.06 -20.01 -11.85
N ASN A 206 -2.30 -21.05 -11.53
CA ASN A 206 -2.19 -21.53 -10.15
C ASN A 206 -1.18 -20.69 -9.33
N LYS A 207 -1.17 -20.88 -8.00
CA LYS A 207 -0.29 -20.13 -7.08
C LYS A 207 1.19 -20.20 -7.45
N LYS A 208 1.69 -21.34 -7.96
CA LYS A 208 3.09 -21.50 -8.34
C LYS A 208 3.41 -20.66 -9.58
N GLN A 209 2.54 -20.71 -10.59
CA GLN A 209 2.69 -19.93 -11.83
C GLN A 209 2.60 -18.41 -11.55
N ILE A 210 1.68 -17.97 -10.66
CA ILE A 210 1.60 -16.56 -10.23
C ILE A 210 2.93 -16.13 -9.60
N LYS A 211 3.48 -16.91 -8.65
CA LYS A 211 4.76 -16.58 -8.01
C LYS A 211 5.96 -16.58 -8.96
N GLN A 212 5.93 -17.39 -10.00
CA GLN A 212 6.95 -17.39 -11.03
C GLN A 212 6.85 -16.17 -11.95
N LYS A 213 5.64 -15.82 -12.37
CA LYS A 213 5.39 -14.66 -13.25
C LYS A 213 5.60 -13.32 -12.50
N TYR A 214 5.22 -13.25 -11.24
CA TYR A 214 5.31 -12.06 -10.39
C TYR A 214 6.25 -12.35 -9.19
N PRO A 215 7.56 -12.22 -9.39
CA PRO A 215 8.53 -12.44 -8.31
C PRO A 215 8.38 -11.37 -7.21
N ILE A 216 8.98 -11.63 -6.05
CA ILE A 216 9.12 -10.63 -5.00
C ILE A 216 10.01 -9.50 -5.52
N LEU A 217 9.51 -8.27 -5.42
CA LEU A 217 10.19 -7.05 -5.84
C LEU A 217 10.79 -6.33 -4.63
N ASP A 218 11.88 -5.63 -4.86
CA ASP A 218 12.54 -4.80 -3.86
C ASP A 218 13.11 -3.53 -4.50
N VAL A 219 13.23 -2.49 -3.69
CA VAL A 219 13.87 -1.22 -4.05
C VAL A 219 15.23 -1.21 -3.37
N LYS A 220 16.29 -1.12 -4.19
CA LYS A 220 17.68 -1.09 -3.70
C LYS A 220 18.39 0.13 -4.24
#